data_b63d59a0f1de561e2138b599fe1b683f
#
_entry.id   b63d59a0f1de561e2138b599fe1b683f
#
_cell.length_a   1.000
_cell.length_b   1.000
_cell.length_c   1.000
_cell.angle_alpha   90.00
_cell.angle_beta   90.00
_cell.angle_gamma   90.00
#
_symmetry.space_group_name_H-M   'P 1'
#
loop_
_entity.id
_entity.type
_entity.pdbx_description
1 polymer ?
#
loop_
_entity_poly.entity_id
_entity_poly.type
_entity_poly.pdbx_seq_one_letter_code
_entity_poly.pdbx_strand_id
1 'polypeptide(L)'
;MELTDGFGADAVLECAGNIQAAVDTVEYTKKSGRIALVGNYKEPAPMNIGKIMLSNLTVAGSRGEGERSVARSLALLGRKTIDISTLITHTFLLEEIHKAFEIAEKRLEGAIKVVVKP
;
A
#
# COMPACT_ATOMS: atom_id res chain seq x y z
N MET A 1 18.66 -0.14 -1.78
CA MET A 1 19.87 0.03 -0.93
C MET A 1 20.82 1.10 -1.47
N GLU A 2 20.94 1.28 -2.77
CA GLU A 2 21.78 2.35 -3.37
C GLU A 2 21.40 3.76 -2.89
N LEU A 3 20.10 4.07 -2.82
CA LEU A 3 19.60 5.38 -2.38
C LEU A 3 19.85 5.70 -0.89
N THR A 4 20.36 4.76 -0.12
CA THR A 4 20.53 4.88 1.33
C THR A 4 21.95 4.48 1.77
N ASP A 5 22.91 4.49 0.86
CA ASP A 5 24.31 4.09 1.09
C ASP A 5 24.44 2.73 1.82
N GLY A 6 23.51 1.81 1.55
CA GLY A 6 23.46 0.50 2.17
C GLY A 6 22.82 0.42 3.55
N PHE A 7 22.49 1.55 4.19
CA PHE A 7 21.91 1.58 5.53
C PHE A 7 20.47 1.12 5.61
N GLY A 8 19.70 1.27 4.53
CA GLY A 8 18.26 1.02 4.48
C GLY A 8 17.42 2.24 4.84
N ALA A 9 16.11 2.10 4.72
CA ALA A 9 15.15 3.19 4.94
C ALA A 9 14.84 3.40 6.43
N ASP A 10 14.61 4.65 6.84
CA ASP A 10 14.14 5.02 8.19
C ASP A 10 12.76 4.43 8.49
N ALA A 11 11.90 4.42 7.49
CA ALA A 11 10.56 3.88 7.58
C ALA A 11 10.18 3.22 6.25
N VAL A 12 9.51 2.08 6.34
CA VAL A 12 8.97 1.34 5.19
C VAL A 12 7.46 1.19 5.38
N LEU A 13 6.71 1.55 4.35
CA LEU A 13 5.26 1.32 4.29
C LEU A 13 4.97 0.24 3.24
N GLU A 14 4.47 -0.89 3.69
CA GLU A 14 4.04 -1.96 2.80
C GLU A 14 2.55 -1.78 2.48
N CYS A 15 2.23 -1.44 1.24
CA CYS A 15 0.87 -1.16 0.77
C CYS A 15 0.40 -2.08 -0.36
N ALA A 16 1.26 -2.99 -0.82
CA ALA A 16 0.92 -3.91 -1.93
C ALA A 16 0.10 -5.12 -1.49
N GLY A 17 0.18 -5.51 -0.21
CA GLY A 17 -0.49 -6.71 0.30
C GLY A 17 0.10 -8.01 -0.27
N ASN A 18 1.35 -7.97 -0.70
CA ASN A 18 2.07 -9.13 -1.22
C ASN A 18 2.96 -9.72 -0.13
N ILE A 19 2.94 -11.05 0.02
CA ILE A 19 3.72 -11.76 1.05
C ILE A 19 5.21 -11.46 0.94
N GLN A 20 5.77 -11.52 -0.27
CA GLN A 20 7.19 -11.27 -0.48
C GLN A 20 7.55 -9.82 -0.13
N ALA A 21 6.72 -8.85 -0.54
CA ALA A 21 6.92 -7.46 -0.18
C ALA A 21 6.92 -7.26 1.35
N ALA A 22 6.03 -7.93 2.08
CA ALA A 22 6.02 -7.88 3.54
C ALA A 22 7.31 -8.43 4.15
N VAL A 23 7.80 -9.57 3.66
CA VAL A 23 9.06 -10.19 4.10
C VAL A 23 10.22 -9.25 3.84
N ASP A 24 10.29 -8.66 2.65
CA ASP A 24 11.36 -7.79 2.21
C ASP A 24 11.44 -6.47 3.01
N THR A 25 10.35 -6.02 3.63
CA THR A 25 10.36 -4.80 4.47
C THR A 25 11.42 -4.85 5.56
N VAL A 26 11.65 -6.04 6.14
CA VAL A 26 12.64 -6.25 7.20
C VAL A 26 14.06 -6.05 6.65
N GLU A 27 14.28 -6.42 5.38
CA GLU A 27 15.58 -6.29 4.74
C GLU A 27 15.89 -4.84 4.32
N TYR A 28 14.85 -4.09 3.93
CA TYR A 28 14.98 -2.70 3.46
C TYR A 28 15.04 -1.67 4.59
N THR A 29 14.64 -2.06 5.82
CA THR A 29 14.58 -1.15 6.96
C THR A 29 15.91 -1.08 7.68
N LYS A 30 16.41 0.13 7.92
CA LYS A 30 17.63 0.34 8.68
C LYS A 30 17.46 -0.06 10.16
N LYS A 31 18.58 -0.24 10.86
CA LYS A 31 18.59 -0.47 12.31
C LYS A 31 17.79 0.63 13.05
N SER A 32 16.96 0.23 13.99
CA SER A 32 16.02 1.09 14.73
C SER A 32 14.96 1.78 13.86
N GLY A 33 14.75 1.31 12.64
CA GLY A 33 13.72 1.81 11.73
C GLY A 33 12.33 1.27 12.04
N ARG A 34 11.35 1.71 11.25
CA ARG A 34 9.93 1.40 11.45
C ARG A 34 9.31 0.79 10.20
N ILE A 35 8.44 -0.18 10.40
CA ILE A 35 7.70 -0.85 9.34
C ILE A 35 6.21 -0.68 9.64
N ALA A 36 5.45 -0.16 8.68
CA ALA A 36 4.00 -0.15 8.72
C ALA A 36 3.45 -1.11 7.67
N LEU A 37 2.72 -2.13 8.11
CA LEU A 37 2.04 -3.10 7.26
C LEU A 37 0.60 -2.61 7.03
N VAL A 38 0.34 -2.08 5.84
CA VAL A 38 -0.96 -1.50 5.42
C VAL A 38 -1.68 -2.43 4.45
N GLY A 39 -0.92 -3.24 3.71
CA GLY A 39 -1.46 -4.20 2.75
C GLY A 39 -2.41 -5.22 3.38
N ASN A 40 -3.29 -5.80 2.57
CA ASN A 40 -4.21 -6.85 3.00
C ASN A 40 -3.65 -8.22 2.61
N TYR A 41 -3.23 -9.00 3.60
CA TYR A 41 -2.63 -10.32 3.39
C TYR A 41 -3.68 -11.40 3.63
N LYS A 42 -3.77 -12.35 2.70
CA LYS A 42 -4.68 -13.51 2.79
C LYS A 42 -4.05 -14.70 3.53
N GLU A 43 -2.72 -14.73 3.57
CA GLU A 43 -1.94 -15.84 4.13
C GLU A 43 -0.85 -15.32 5.10
N PRO A 44 -0.36 -16.16 6.02
CA PRO A 44 0.75 -15.81 6.89
C PRO A 44 2.03 -15.50 6.10
N ALA A 45 2.77 -14.49 6.54
CA ALA A 45 4.07 -14.12 5.98
C ALA A 45 5.21 -14.59 6.90
N PRO A 46 6.23 -15.31 6.37
CA PRO A 46 7.38 -15.79 7.17
C PRO A 46 8.39 -14.67 7.40
N MET A 47 8.06 -13.72 8.27
CA MET A 47 8.96 -12.61 8.58
C MET A 47 10.15 -13.06 9.44
N ASN A 48 11.33 -12.48 9.19
CA ASN A 48 12.52 -12.76 9.97
C ASN A 48 12.47 -12.06 11.35
N ILE A 49 11.88 -12.74 12.32
CA ILE A 49 11.74 -12.23 13.70
C ILE A 49 13.10 -11.97 14.35
N GLY A 50 14.10 -12.81 14.06
CA GLY A 50 15.46 -12.63 14.56
C GLY A 50 16.05 -11.30 14.13
N LYS A 51 15.89 -10.94 12.87
CA LYS A 51 16.35 -9.65 12.35
C LYS A 51 15.57 -8.47 12.92
N ILE A 52 14.27 -8.61 13.11
CA ILE A 52 13.43 -7.58 13.75
C ILE A 52 14.00 -7.27 15.15
N MET A 53 14.28 -8.30 15.95
CA MET A 53 14.83 -8.16 17.29
C MET A 53 16.26 -7.61 17.28
N LEU A 54 17.16 -8.20 16.50
CA LEU A 54 18.58 -7.79 16.46
C LEU A 54 18.79 -6.39 15.91
N SER A 55 17.93 -5.95 15.00
CA SER A 55 17.97 -4.60 14.42
C SER A 55 17.10 -3.60 15.15
N ASN A 56 16.45 -3.99 16.26
CA ASN A 56 15.57 -3.11 17.05
C ASN A 56 14.50 -2.44 16.18
N LEU A 57 13.86 -3.19 15.28
CA LEU A 57 12.83 -2.67 14.39
C LEU A 57 11.48 -2.55 15.12
N THR A 58 10.73 -1.51 14.79
CA THR A 58 9.32 -1.39 15.17
C THR A 58 8.45 -1.84 14.00
N VAL A 59 7.63 -2.86 14.20
CA VAL A 59 6.67 -3.34 13.20
C VAL A 59 5.26 -3.10 13.71
N ALA A 60 4.45 -2.40 12.92
CA ALA A 60 3.08 -2.07 13.26
C ALA A 60 2.13 -2.41 12.11
N GLY A 61 1.00 -3.03 12.43
CA GLY A 61 -0.12 -3.16 11.52
C GLY A 61 -0.90 -1.85 11.45
N SER A 62 -1.37 -1.48 10.26
CA SER A 62 -2.23 -0.33 10.07
C SER A 62 -3.42 -0.73 9.23
N ARG A 63 -4.61 -0.59 9.80
CA ARG A 63 -5.87 -0.76 9.07
C ARG A 63 -6.60 0.57 9.07
N GLY A 64 -6.92 1.05 7.83
CA GLY A 64 -7.58 2.34 7.65
C GLY A 64 -9.01 2.29 8.11
N GLU A 65 -9.25 2.68 9.35
CA GLU A 65 -10.57 2.59 9.94
C GLU A 65 -11.00 3.84 10.66
N GLY A 66 -12.30 4.03 10.60
CA GLY A 66 -13.04 5.00 11.35
C GLY A 66 -13.16 6.37 10.72
N GLU A 67 -14.14 7.07 11.21
CA GLU A 67 -14.54 8.41 10.77
C GLU A 67 -13.37 9.39 10.70
N ARG A 68 -12.42 9.30 11.64
CA ARG A 68 -11.27 10.20 11.68
C ARG A 68 -10.34 10.04 10.49
N SER A 69 -10.10 8.80 10.02
CA SER A 69 -9.23 8.55 8.86
C SER A 69 -9.89 9.04 7.58
N VAL A 70 -11.19 8.78 7.40
CA VAL A 70 -11.97 9.28 6.27
C VAL A 70 -12.01 10.81 6.28
N ALA A 71 -12.34 11.44 7.41
CA ALA A 71 -12.38 12.88 7.53
C ALA A 71 -11.04 13.55 7.21
N ARG A 72 -9.91 12.97 7.67
CA ARG A 72 -8.57 13.45 7.34
C ARG A 72 -8.25 13.33 5.86
N SER A 73 -8.61 12.21 5.24
CA SER A 73 -8.40 11.98 3.81
C SER A 73 -9.21 12.99 2.98
N LEU A 74 -10.48 13.21 3.31
CA LEU A 74 -11.32 14.21 2.66
C LEU A 74 -10.77 15.63 2.84
N ALA A 75 -10.26 15.97 4.02
CA ALA A 75 -9.65 17.27 4.27
C ALA A 75 -8.37 17.48 3.43
N LEU A 76 -7.54 16.44 3.26
CA LEU A 76 -6.36 16.50 2.39
C LEU A 76 -6.75 16.69 0.92
N LEU A 77 -7.74 15.98 0.45
CA LEU A 77 -8.27 16.12 -0.91
C LEU A 77 -8.89 17.51 -1.13
N GLY A 78 -9.67 18.00 -0.17
CA GLY A 78 -10.28 19.34 -0.24
C GLY A 78 -9.26 20.47 -0.29
N ARG A 79 -8.09 20.30 0.32
CA ARG A 79 -6.97 21.26 0.25
C ARG A 79 -6.18 21.18 -1.05
N LYS A 80 -6.50 20.23 -1.94
CA LYS A 80 -5.78 19.96 -3.19
C LYS A 80 -4.26 19.76 -3.01
N THR A 81 -3.84 19.31 -1.83
CA THR A 81 -2.44 18.99 -1.55
C THR A 81 -2.01 17.68 -2.19
N ILE A 82 -2.97 16.83 -2.53
CA ILE A 82 -2.76 15.55 -3.20
C ILE A 82 -3.70 15.49 -4.39
N ASP A 83 -3.17 15.26 -5.56
CA ASP A 83 -3.95 14.99 -6.77
C ASP A 83 -4.11 13.47 -6.93
N ILE A 84 -5.35 12.99 -6.77
CA ILE A 84 -5.69 11.58 -6.97
C ILE A 84 -6.34 11.31 -8.34
N SER A 85 -6.51 12.33 -9.18
CA SER A 85 -7.15 12.17 -10.49
C SER A 85 -6.42 11.15 -11.37
N THR A 86 -5.09 11.12 -11.27
CA THR A 86 -4.23 10.18 -11.98
C THR A 86 -4.41 8.71 -11.56
N LEU A 87 -5.01 8.47 -10.40
CA LEU A 87 -5.28 7.09 -9.93
C LEU A 87 -6.50 6.48 -10.63
N ILE A 88 -7.47 7.30 -11.09
CA ILE A 88 -8.65 6.82 -11.81
C ILE A 88 -8.24 6.62 -13.28
N THR A 89 -7.85 5.41 -13.60
CA THR A 89 -7.33 5.07 -14.92
C THR A 89 -8.42 4.67 -15.92
N HIS A 90 -9.53 4.10 -15.42
CA HIS A 90 -10.62 3.61 -16.25
C HIS A 90 -11.98 4.01 -15.69
N THR A 91 -12.88 4.36 -16.57
CA THR A 91 -14.28 4.65 -16.23
C THR A 91 -15.18 3.92 -17.22
N PHE A 92 -16.16 3.17 -16.70
CA PHE A 92 -17.13 2.41 -17.47
C PHE A 92 -18.54 2.84 -17.10
N LEU A 93 -19.49 2.61 -18.00
CA LEU A 93 -20.92 2.67 -17.69
C LEU A 93 -21.36 1.39 -16.96
N LEU A 94 -22.50 1.42 -16.29
CA LEU A 94 -23.01 0.27 -15.54
C LEU A 94 -23.25 -0.94 -16.45
N GLU A 95 -23.66 -0.72 -17.69
CA GLU A 95 -23.86 -1.76 -18.70
C GLU A 95 -22.58 -2.54 -19.05
N GLU A 96 -21.42 -1.90 -18.85
CA GLU A 96 -20.10 -2.48 -19.10
C GLU A 96 -19.45 -3.11 -17.87
N ILE A 97 -20.22 -3.36 -16.80
CA ILE A 97 -19.69 -3.79 -15.50
C ILE A 97 -18.80 -5.04 -15.59
N HIS A 98 -19.13 -5.99 -16.44
CA HIS A 98 -18.33 -7.21 -16.63
C HIS A 98 -16.93 -6.89 -17.15
N LYS A 99 -16.83 -5.97 -18.11
CA LYS A 99 -15.55 -5.52 -18.66
C LYS A 99 -14.74 -4.74 -17.61
N ALA A 100 -15.43 -3.92 -16.82
CA ALA A 100 -14.80 -3.17 -15.72
C ALA A 100 -14.16 -4.12 -14.69
N PHE A 101 -14.86 -5.19 -14.32
CA PHE A 101 -14.31 -6.22 -13.42
C PHE A 101 -13.14 -6.97 -14.05
N GLU A 102 -13.23 -7.37 -15.31
CA GLU A 102 -12.15 -8.06 -16.01
C GLU A 102 -10.86 -7.22 -16.03
N ILE A 103 -10.96 -5.95 -16.39
CA ILE A 103 -9.83 -5.02 -16.43
C ILE A 103 -9.24 -4.82 -15.03
N ALA A 104 -10.09 -4.65 -14.00
CA ALA A 104 -9.65 -4.46 -12.63
C ALA A 104 -8.94 -5.70 -12.06
N GLU A 105 -9.51 -6.89 -12.28
CA GLU A 105 -9.01 -8.16 -11.74
C GLU A 105 -7.68 -8.56 -12.38
N LYS A 106 -7.62 -8.48 -13.71
CA LYS A 106 -6.44 -8.85 -14.48
C LYS A 106 -5.40 -7.73 -14.59
N ARG A 107 -5.67 -6.55 -14.02
CA ARG A 107 -4.82 -5.35 -14.12
C ARG A 107 -4.41 -5.01 -15.54
N LEU A 108 -5.33 -5.16 -16.49
CA LEU A 108 -5.08 -4.89 -17.90
C LEU A 108 -4.91 -3.39 -18.15
N GLU A 109 -4.23 -3.04 -19.23
CA GLU A 109 -4.09 -1.66 -19.72
C GLU A 109 -3.59 -0.66 -18.66
N GLY A 110 -2.80 -1.15 -17.69
CA GLY A 110 -2.27 -0.32 -16.60
C GLY A 110 -3.33 0.11 -15.57
N ALA A 111 -4.39 -0.68 -15.39
CA ALA A 111 -5.48 -0.37 -14.46
C ALA A 111 -4.98 -0.23 -13.00
N ILE A 112 -5.20 0.95 -12.43
CA ILE A 112 -4.95 1.25 -11.01
C ILE A 112 -6.29 1.32 -10.27
N LYS A 113 -7.17 2.23 -10.68
CA LYS A 113 -8.52 2.37 -10.14
C LYS A 113 -9.53 2.37 -11.31
N VAL A 114 -10.44 1.43 -11.26
CA VAL A 114 -11.55 1.31 -12.19
C VAL A 114 -12.82 1.81 -11.52
N VAL A 115 -13.53 2.72 -12.16
CA VAL A 115 -14.78 3.32 -11.67
C VAL A 115 -15.92 2.96 -12.61
N VAL A 116 -17.05 2.58 -12.05
CA VAL A 116 -18.30 2.37 -12.78
C VAL A 116 -19.25 3.50 -12.43
N LYS A 117 -19.83 4.12 -13.44
CA LYS A 117 -20.85 5.17 -13.28
C LYS A 117 -22.22 4.61 -13.61
N PRO A 118 -23.26 5.01 -12.88
CA PRO A 118 -24.64 4.68 -13.22
C PRO A 118 -25.07 5.33 -14.52
#